data_f08b855204885e29d51fcc1a3bfa5231
#
_entry.id   f08b855204885e29d51fcc1a3bfa5231
#
_cell.length_a   1.000
_cell.length_b   1.000
_cell.length_c   1.000
_cell.angle_alpha   90.00
_cell.angle_beta   90.00
_cell.angle_gamma   90.00
#
_symmetry.space_group_name_H-M   'P 1'
#
loop_
_entity.id
_entity.type
_entity.pdbx_description
1 polymer ?
#
loop_
_entity_poly.entity_id
_entity_poly.type
_entity_poly.pdbx_seq_one_letter_code
_entity_poly.pdbx_strand_id
1 'polypeptide(L)'
;YVVGEPGIDSFLRHQLMTRSELAEQLNLNASKQWMLVTLHSETKESLDYNLQMAENLYNVMIGQKNVQFVVTKANADFGGSQINKYWDAKQDDDVRVVASLGQLRYLSFMSQVECVLGNSSSGIVEAPFLGIPVVNIGNRQKGRHICKNVICCGISQQEIEKAISYIVDYRLIDKFWGDGHASEQIVQHIKDYLNDKQRNYR
;
A
#
# COMPACT_ATOMS: atom_id res chain seq x y z
N TYR A 1 -4.78 24.28 -9.21
CA TYR A 1 -5.31 23.19 -10.04
C TYR A 1 -5.32 21.91 -9.24
N VAL A 2 -6.34 21.10 -9.38
CA VAL A 2 -6.44 19.76 -8.79
C VAL A 2 -6.38 18.77 -9.96
N VAL A 3 -5.30 17.99 -10.03
CA VAL A 3 -5.00 17.12 -11.19
C VAL A 3 -4.89 15.64 -10.83
N GLY A 4 -5.05 15.30 -9.56
CA GLY A 4 -4.87 13.95 -9.06
C GLY A 4 -3.43 13.65 -8.60
N GLU A 5 -3.19 12.41 -8.20
CA GLU A 5 -1.91 11.92 -7.66
C GLU A 5 -1.04 11.34 -8.78
N PRO A 6 0.14 11.94 -9.08
CA PRO A 6 1.00 11.46 -10.17
C PRO A 6 1.52 10.03 -10.01
N GLY A 7 1.55 9.49 -8.79
CA GLY A 7 1.94 8.10 -8.53
C GLY A 7 1.05 7.10 -9.26
N ILE A 8 -0.23 7.44 -9.43
CA ILE A 8 -1.23 6.60 -10.12
C ILE A 8 -0.91 6.47 -11.62
N ASP A 9 -0.33 7.49 -12.25
CA ASP A 9 0.03 7.46 -13.68
C ASP A 9 0.95 6.28 -14.01
N SER A 10 1.70 5.79 -13.03
CA SER A 10 2.61 4.66 -13.19
C SER A 10 1.91 3.35 -13.58
N PHE A 11 0.64 3.17 -13.19
CA PHE A 11 -0.13 1.98 -13.61
C PHE A 11 -0.44 1.97 -15.10
N LEU A 12 -0.59 3.15 -15.72
CA LEU A 12 -0.86 3.28 -17.15
C LEU A 12 0.42 3.25 -18.00
N ARG A 13 1.57 3.58 -17.38
CA ARG A 13 2.85 3.70 -18.11
C ARG A 13 3.66 2.41 -18.15
N HIS A 14 3.44 1.51 -17.20
CA HIS A 14 4.22 0.27 -17.08
C HIS A 14 3.40 -0.95 -17.48
N GLN A 15 4.00 -1.84 -18.23
CA GLN A 15 3.49 -3.21 -18.34
C GLN A 15 3.77 -3.91 -17.01
N LEU A 16 2.69 -4.25 -16.30
CA LEU A 16 2.80 -4.94 -15.02
C LEU A 16 3.26 -6.39 -15.24
N MET A 17 3.99 -6.91 -14.26
CA MET A 17 4.46 -8.28 -14.24
C MET A 17 3.30 -9.25 -14.02
N THR A 18 3.41 -10.42 -14.61
CA THR A 18 2.46 -11.52 -14.40
C THR A 18 2.62 -12.16 -13.02
N ARG A 19 1.61 -12.90 -12.58
CA ARG A 19 1.64 -13.65 -11.33
C ARG A 19 2.78 -14.67 -11.29
N SER A 20 3.06 -15.34 -12.42
CA SER A 20 4.14 -16.31 -12.52
C SER A 20 5.53 -15.68 -12.35
N GLU A 21 5.77 -14.54 -12.99
CA GLU A 21 7.05 -13.80 -12.85
C GLU A 21 7.24 -13.31 -11.41
N LEU A 22 6.18 -12.82 -10.76
CA LEU A 22 6.24 -12.41 -9.36
C LEU A 22 6.48 -13.59 -8.42
N ALA A 23 5.82 -14.74 -8.68
CA ALA A 23 6.01 -15.96 -7.90
C ALA A 23 7.47 -16.44 -7.96
N GLU A 24 8.06 -16.46 -9.15
CA GLU A 24 9.46 -16.85 -9.36
C GLU A 24 10.41 -15.86 -8.63
N GLN A 25 10.27 -14.56 -8.87
CA GLN A 25 11.19 -13.56 -8.31
C GLN A 25 11.12 -13.43 -6.78
N LEU A 26 9.94 -13.67 -6.20
CA LEU A 26 9.71 -13.53 -4.76
C LEU A 26 9.74 -14.88 -4.04
N ASN A 27 9.93 -15.99 -4.76
CA ASN A 27 9.86 -17.35 -4.26
C ASN A 27 8.53 -17.61 -3.53
N LEU A 28 7.42 -17.36 -4.23
CA LEU A 28 6.05 -17.55 -3.73
C LEU A 28 5.36 -18.71 -4.47
N ASN A 29 4.36 -19.27 -3.82
CA ASN A 29 3.46 -20.24 -4.46
C ASN A 29 2.34 -19.48 -5.21
N ALA A 30 2.32 -19.58 -6.54
CA ALA A 30 1.31 -18.91 -7.37
C ALA A 30 -0.13 -19.40 -7.13
N SER A 31 -0.31 -20.59 -6.52
CA SER A 31 -1.62 -21.16 -6.22
C SER A 31 -2.20 -20.71 -4.87
N LYS A 32 -1.38 -20.11 -3.99
CA LYS A 32 -1.85 -19.54 -2.72
C LYS A 32 -2.40 -18.13 -2.96
N GLN A 33 -3.27 -17.68 -2.07
CA GLN A 33 -3.65 -16.25 -1.99
C GLN A 33 -2.45 -15.43 -1.55
N TRP A 34 -2.36 -14.18 -2.01
CA TRP A 34 -1.30 -13.26 -1.62
C TRP A 34 -1.86 -12.02 -0.95
N MET A 35 -1.15 -11.53 0.05
CA MET A 35 -1.42 -10.23 0.68
C MET A 35 -0.14 -9.41 0.73
N LEU A 36 -0.27 -8.10 0.45
CA LEU A 36 0.81 -7.13 0.57
C LEU A 36 0.75 -6.45 1.93
N VAL A 37 1.86 -6.44 2.65
CA VAL A 37 1.96 -5.83 3.97
C VAL A 37 2.98 -4.70 3.94
N THR A 38 2.56 -3.50 4.34
CA THR A 38 3.47 -2.35 4.51
C THR A 38 3.09 -1.59 5.77
N LEU A 39 3.86 -1.76 6.82
CA LEU A 39 3.63 -1.14 8.11
C LEU A 39 4.75 -0.16 8.44
N HIS A 40 4.40 1.11 8.59
CA HIS A 40 5.29 2.18 9.03
C HIS A 40 5.02 2.54 10.48
N SER A 41 6.01 3.13 11.15
CA SER A 41 5.79 3.69 12.48
C SER A 41 4.83 4.88 12.44
N GLU A 42 4.02 5.00 13.49
CA GLU A 42 3.28 6.21 13.81
C GLU A 42 4.19 7.08 14.70
N THR A 43 4.78 8.12 14.12
CA THR A 43 5.83 8.92 14.76
C THR A 43 5.35 9.74 15.98
N LYS A 44 4.03 9.84 16.18
CA LYS A 44 3.40 10.48 17.34
C LYS A 44 3.18 9.51 18.51
N GLU A 45 3.33 8.21 18.26
CA GLU A 45 3.11 7.15 19.21
C GLU A 45 4.44 6.62 19.78
N SER A 46 4.37 5.92 20.91
CA SER A 46 5.53 5.30 21.52
C SER A 46 6.12 4.18 20.66
N LEU A 47 7.36 3.82 20.93
CA LEU A 47 7.99 2.66 20.30
C LEU A 47 7.24 1.36 20.63
N ASP A 48 6.81 1.20 21.89
CA ASP A 48 6.07 0.02 22.34
C ASP A 48 4.73 -0.13 21.60
N TYR A 49 4.01 0.97 21.37
CA TYR A 49 2.81 0.97 20.56
C TYR A 49 3.08 0.48 19.14
N ASN A 50 4.14 0.97 18.51
CA ASN A 50 4.51 0.59 17.15
C ASN A 50 4.95 -0.88 17.05
N LEU A 51 5.67 -1.38 18.05
CA LEU A 51 6.06 -2.80 18.10
C LEU A 51 4.86 -3.70 18.38
N GLN A 52 3.95 -3.29 19.26
CA GLN A 52 2.71 -4.02 19.53
C GLN A 52 1.82 -4.11 18.27
N MET A 53 1.75 -3.04 17.48
CA MET A 53 1.03 -3.04 16.19
C MET A 53 1.62 -4.06 15.23
N ALA A 54 2.96 -4.13 15.11
CA ALA A 54 3.65 -5.10 14.27
C ALA A 54 3.44 -6.55 14.77
N GLU A 55 3.49 -6.76 16.07
CA GLU A 55 3.27 -8.07 16.69
C GLU A 55 1.84 -8.57 16.50
N ASN A 56 0.85 -7.71 16.75
CA ASN A 56 -0.56 -8.06 16.54
C ASN A 56 -0.84 -8.41 15.08
N LEU A 57 -0.30 -7.63 14.14
CA LEU A 57 -0.43 -7.92 12.72
C LEU A 57 0.23 -9.26 12.35
N TYR A 58 1.45 -9.53 12.85
CA TYR A 58 2.13 -10.81 12.60
C TYR A 58 1.31 -12.01 13.12
N ASN A 59 0.77 -11.91 14.35
CA ASN A 59 -0.05 -12.97 14.93
C ASN A 59 -1.31 -13.24 14.09
N VAL A 60 -1.92 -12.20 13.51
CA VAL A 60 -3.02 -12.36 12.56
C VAL A 60 -2.57 -13.07 11.30
N MET A 61 -1.42 -12.68 10.73
CA MET A 61 -0.89 -13.25 9.49
C MET A 61 -0.65 -14.76 9.61
N ILE A 62 0.03 -15.21 10.66
CA ILE A 62 0.34 -16.64 10.86
C ILE A 62 -0.91 -17.49 11.18
N GLY A 63 -2.00 -16.86 11.57
CA GLY A 63 -3.30 -17.51 11.75
C GLY A 63 -4.06 -17.78 10.45
N GLN A 64 -3.66 -17.13 9.32
CA GLN A 64 -4.34 -17.30 8.03
C GLN A 64 -3.86 -18.59 7.33
N LYS A 65 -4.81 -19.33 6.76
CA LYS A 65 -4.50 -20.54 6.00
C LYS A 65 -4.51 -20.26 4.50
N ASN A 66 -3.58 -20.89 3.77
CA ASN A 66 -3.49 -20.80 2.31
C ASN A 66 -3.22 -19.36 1.78
N VAL A 67 -2.58 -18.52 2.59
CA VAL A 67 -2.20 -17.15 2.26
C VAL A 67 -0.70 -17.00 2.40
N GLN A 68 -0.06 -16.32 1.45
CA GLN A 68 1.32 -15.87 1.57
C GLN A 68 1.37 -14.33 1.67
N PHE A 69 2.22 -13.85 2.54
CA PHE A 69 2.39 -12.43 2.81
C PHE A 69 3.75 -11.95 2.29
N VAL A 70 3.73 -10.84 1.55
CA VAL A 70 4.95 -10.09 1.25
C VAL A 70 4.96 -8.83 2.08
N VAL A 71 5.90 -8.76 3.00
CA VAL A 71 6.10 -7.64 3.91
C VAL A 71 7.20 -6.75 3.36
N THR A 72 6.88 -5.51 3.01
CA THR A 72 7.90 -4.50 2.70
C THR A 72 8.30 -3.76 3.96
N LYS A 73 9.60 -3.48 4.12
CA LYS A 73 10.13 -2.80 5.30
C LYS A 73 9.60 -1.37 5.44
N ALA A 74 9.53 -0.90 6.67
CA ALA A 74 9.18 0.46 7.00
C ALA A 74 10.23 1.44 6.47
N ASN A 75 9.79 2.68 6.21
CA ASN A 75 10.66 3.80 5.89
C ASN A 75 11.60 4.17 7.07
N ALA A 76 12.45 5.19 6.86
CA ALA A 76 13.45 5.64 7.83
C ALA A 76 12.89 6.56 8.95
N ASP A 77 11.56 6.68 9.09
CA ASP A 77 10.93 7.45 10.16
C ASP A 77 11.30 6.89 11.55
N PHE A 78 11.15 7.72 12.59
CA PHE A 78 11.38 7.30 13.97
C PHE A 78 10.59 6.03 14.27
N GLY A 79 11.26 5.01 14.84
CA GLY A 79 10.66 3.70 15.12
C GLY A 79 10.69 2.71 13.93
N GLY A 80 10.93 3.17 12.70
CA GLY A 80 10.93 2.32 11.51
C GLY A 80 12.01 1.24 11.53
N SER A 81 13.21 1.57 12.04
CA SER A 81 14.31 0.60 12.16
C SER A 81 14.00 -0.53 13.17
N GLN A 82 13.24 -0.25 14.22
CA GLN A 82 12.82 -1.24 15.20
C GLN A 82 11.74 -2.16 14.64
N ILE A 83 10.78 -1.63 13.90
CA ILE A 83 9.81 -2.43 13.15
C ILE A 83 10.52 -3.34 12.14
N ASN A 84 11.53 -2.82 11.43
CA ASN A 84 12.31 -3.61 10.48
C ASN A 84 13.07 -4.74 11.14
N LYS A 85 13.70 -4.50 12.31
CA LYS A 85 14.34 -5.54 13.12
C LYS A 85 13.34 -6.60 13.59
N TYR A 86 12.12 -6.17 13.96
CA TYR A 86 11.05 -7.09 14.32
C TYR A 86 10.71 -8.03 13.16
N TRP A 87 10.53 -7.49 11.94
CA TRP A 87 10.26 -8.29 10.76
C TRP A 87 11.42 -9.22 10.39
N ASP A 88 12.68 -8.75 10.46
CA ASP A 88 13.86 -9.56 10.16
C ASP A 88 14.04 -10.77 11.10
N ALA A 89 13.51 -10.68 12.32
CA ALA A 89 13.53 -11.77 13.29
C ALA A 89 12.43 -12.82 13.06
N LYS A 90 11.48 -12.58 12.14
CA LYS A 90 10.39 -13.50 11.85
C LYS A 90 10.80 -14.45 10.71
N GLN A 91 10.67 -15.75 10.98
CA GLN A 91 10.91 -16.82 10.00
C GLN A 91 9.64 -17.64 9.90
N ASP A 92 8.97 -17.54 8.75
CA ASP A 92 7.77 -18.30 8.45
C ASP A 92 7.75 -18.54 6.93
N ASP A 93 7.36 -19.73 6.51
CA ASP A 93 7.36 -20.12 5.10
C ASP A 93 6.35 -19.33 4.27
N ASP A 94 5.30 -18.83 4.91
CA ASP A 94 4.25 -18.03 4.27
C ASP A 94 4.44 -16.50 4.47
N VAL A 95 5.52 -16.06 5.13
CA VAL A 95 5.84 -14.64 5.32
C VAL A 95 7.18 -14.29 4.69
N ARG A 96 7.14 -13.58 3.57
CA ARG A 96 8.34 -13.09 2.86
C ARG A 96 8.62 -11.63 3.21
N VAL A 97 9.68 -11.37 3.94
CA VAL A 97 10.14 -10.01 4.27
C VAL A 97 11.13 -9.54 3.21
N VAL A 98 10.90 -8.37 2.62
CA VAL A 98 11.77 -7.74 1.62
C VAL A 98 12.05 -6.29 2.00
N ALA A 99 13.27 -5.81 1.73
CA ALA A 99 13.63 -4.42 2.01
C ALA A 99 12.77 -3.45 1.19
N SER A 100 12.62 -3.73 -0.11
CA SER A 100 11.77 -2.99 -1.05
C SER A 100 11.51 -3.87 -2.26
N LEU A 101 10.36 -3.69 -2.88
CA LEU A 101 10.04 -4.29 -4.18
C LEU A 101 10.47 -3.40 -5.35
N GLY A 102 10.82 -2.13 -5.09
CA GLY A 102 10.90 -1.11 -6.14
C GLY A 102 9.52 -0.84 -6.75
N GLN A 103 9.44 0.15 -7.63
CA GLN A 103 8.14 0.62 -8.14
C GLN A 103 7.40 -0.46 -8.96
N LEU A 104 8.02 -0.99 -10.01
CA LEU A 104 7.36 -1.91 -10.92
C LEU A 104 6.85 -3.18 -10.22
N ARG A 105 7.69 -3.85 -9.43
CA ARG A 105 7.27 -5.06 -8.70
C ARG A 105 6.22 -4.77 -7.63
N TYR A 106 6.32 -3.60 -6.95
CA TYR A 106 5.35 -3.20 -5.94
C TYR A 106 3.96 -3.02 -6.54
N LEU A 107 3.86 -2.26 -7.65
CA LEU A 107 2.58 -2.03 -8.34
C LEU A 107 2.04 -3.33 -8.95
N SER A 108 2.92 -4.14 -9.57
CA SER A 108 2.53 -5.44 -10.11
C SER A 108 2.04 -6.40 -9.03
N PHE A 109 2.73 -6.46 -7.90
CA PHE A 109 2.32 -7.30 -6.78
C PHE A 109 0.99 -6.82 -6.17
N MET A 110 0.85 -5.50 -5.95
CA MET A 110 -0.39 -4.90 -5.47
C MET A 110 -1.59 -5.23 -6.36
N SER A 111 -1.42 -5.26 -7.69
CA SER A 111 -2.51 -5.58 -8.62
C SER A 111 -2.99 -7.03 -8.53
N GLN A 112 -2.26 -7.92 -7.85
CA GLN A 112 -2.49 -9.36 -7.82
C GLN A 112 -2.78 -9.92 -6.42
N VAL A 113 -2.84 -9.07 -5.42
CA VAL A 113 -3.14 -9.50 -4.04
C VAL A 113 -4.65 -9.50 -3.77
N GLU A 114 -5.03 -10.29 -2.77
CA GLU A 114 -6.39 -10.27 -2.26
C GLU A 114 -6.67 -9.02 -1.41
N CYS A 115 -5.65 -8.56 -0.69
CA CYS A 115 -5.77 -7.40 0.19
C CYS A 115 -4.41 -6.76 0.44
N VAL A 116 -4.41 -5.45 0.70
CA VAL A 116 -3.27 -4.69 1.26
C VAL A 116 -3.52 -4.47 2.74
N LEU A 117 -2.54 -4.83 3.58
CA LEU A 117 -2.60 -4.67 5.04
C LEU A 117 -1.54 -3.67 5.50
N GLY A 118 -1.86 -2.85 6.48
CA GLY A 118 -0.92 -1.93 7.11
C GLY A 118 -1.38 -0.48 7.06
N ASN A 119 -0.42 0.45 7.09
CA ASN A 119 -0.72 1.88 7.17
C ASN A 119 0.06 2.73 6.16
N SER A 120 0.47 2.12 5.06
CA SER A 120 1.12 2.86 3.95
C SER A 120 0.12 3.76 3.23
N SER A 121 0.61 4.90 2.73
CA SER A 121 -0.20 5.76 1.85
C SER A 121 -0.61 5.06 0.56
N SER A 122 0.15 4.10 0.09
CA SER A 122 -0.18 3.34 -1.11
C SER A 122 -1.50 2.55 -0.98
N GLY A 123 -1.84 2.09 0.24
CA GLY A 123 -3.15 1.49 0.52
C GLY A 123 -4.30 2.49 0.40
N ILE A 124 -4.04 3.78 0.64
CA ILE A 124 -5.08 4.82 0.59
C ILE A 124 -5.20 5.43 -0.81
N VAL A 125 -4.10 5.49 -1.57
CA VAL A 125 -4.00 6.20 -2.85
C VAL A 125 -4.03 5.24 -4.04
N GLU A 126 -3.05 4.33 -4.11
CA GLU A 126 -2.84 3.47 -5.28
C GLU A 126 -3.77 2.26 -5.30
N ALA A 127 -3.97 1.59 -4.16
CA ALA A 127 -4.81 0.39 -4.10
C ALA A 127 -6.28 0.65 -4.50
N PRO A 128 -6.92 1.79 -4.13
CA PRO A 128 -8.26 2.12 -4.60
C PRO A 128 -8.39 2.25 -6.11
N PHE A 129 -7.37 2.79 -6.78
CA PHE A 129 -7.36 2.89 -8.25
C PHE A 129 -7.43 1.52 -8.93
N LEU A 130 -6.83 0.50 -8.32
CA LEU A 130 -6.89 -0.89 -8.79
C LEU A 130 -8.13 -1.65 -8.28
N GLY A 131 -8.92 -1.07 -7.39
CA GLY A 131 -10.04 -1.74 -6.73
C GLY A 131 -9.59 -2.82 -5.74
N ILE A 132 -8.35 -2.75 -5.24
CA ILE A 132 -7.83 -3.72 -4.29
C ILE A 132 -8.31 -3.39 -2.88
N PRO A 133 -8.87 -4.35 -2.14
CA PRO A 133 -9.28 -4.17 -0.74
C PRO A 133 -8.11 -3.80 0.17
N VAL A 134 -8.34 -2.94 1.16
CA VAL A 134 -7.31 -2.46 2.08
C VAL A 134 -7.79 -2.50 3.53
N VAL A 135 -7.00 -3.07 4.41
CA VAL A 135 -7.13 -2.89 5.86
C VAL A 135 -6.09 -1.87 6.32
N ASN A 136 -6.54 -0.66 6.59
CA ASN A 136 -5.69 0.41 7.13
C ASN A 136 -5.65 0.32 8.65
N ILE A 137 -4.48 -0.01 9.19
CA ILE A 137 -4.26 -0.30 10.61
C ILE A 137 -3.72 0.94 11.32
N GLY A 138 -4.36 1.32 12.42
CA GLY A 138 -3.95 2.48 13.22
C GLY A 138 -4.34 3.82 12.62
N ASN A 139 -3.66 4.88 13.07
CA ASN A 139 -4.06 6.27 12.82
C ASN A 139 -3.15 7.04 11.87
N ARG A 140 -2.12 6.40 11.28
CA ARG A 140 -1.13 7.09 10.43
C ARG A 140 -1.78 7.86 9.27
N GLN A 141 -2.87 7.34 8.73
CA GLN A 141 -3.59 7.93 7.60
C GLN A 141 -4.78 8.82 8.01
N LYS A 142 -4.97 9.07 9.32
CA LYS A 142 -6.07 9.89 9.83
C LYS A 142 -6.06 11.29 9.22
N GLY A 143 -7.23 11.73 8.75
CA GLY A 143 -7.41 13.03 8.10
C GLY A 143 -7.28 13.01 6.57
N ARG A 144 -6.87 11.88 5.96
CA ARG A 144 -6.94 11.69 4.51
C ARG A 144 -8.32 11.21 4.08
N HIS A 145 -8.66 11.43 2.83
CA HIS A 145 -9.85 10.81 2.24
C HIS A 145 -9.69 9.29 2.22
N ILE A 146 -10.71 8.58 2.67
CA ILE A 146 -10.76 7.11 2.70
C ILE A 146 -11.72 6.64 1.63
N CYS A 147 -11.20 5.94 0.66
CA CYS A 147 -11.97 5.35 -0.43
C CYS A 147 -12.81 4.15 0.04
N LYS A 148 -13.82 3.77 -0.75
CA LYS A 148 -14.81 2.75 -0.36
C LYS A 148 -14.25 1.34 -0.17
N ASN A 149 -13.12 1.03 -0.77
CA ASN A 149 -12.42 -0.26 -0.65
C ASN A 149 -11.47 -0.33 0.54
N VAL A 150 -11.47 0.66 1.43
CA VAL A 150 -10.58 0.75 2.60
C VAL A 150 -11.39 0.61 3.88
N ILE A 151 -11.03 -0.36 4.72
CA ILE A 151 -11.52 -0.48 6.09
C ILE A 151 -10.42 -0.01 7.04
N CYS A 152 -10.73 0.98 7.90
CA CYS A 152 -9.84 1.42 8.97
C CYS A 152 -10.14 0.65 10.25
N CYS A 153 -9.10 0.17 10.93
CA CYS A 153 -9.22 -0.50 12.23
C CYS A 153 -8.15 -0.02 13.20
N GLY A 154 -8.33 -0.35 14.49
CA GLY A 154 -7.30 -0.16 15.52
C GLY A 154 -6.14 -1.14 15.34
N ILE A 155 -5.26 -1.20 16.35
CA ILE A 155 -4.05 -2.03 16.30
C ILE A 155 -4.18 -3.38 16.98
N SER A 156 -5.30 -3.66 17.65
CA SER A 156 -5.50 -4.94 18.33
C SER A 156 -5.69 -6.08 17.33
N GLN A 157 -5.24 -7.27 17.69
CA GLN A 157 -5.39 -8.48 16.88
C GLN A 157 -6.85 -8.70 16.48
N GLN A 158 -7.79 -8.56 17.41
CA GLN A 158 -9.22 -8.74 17.18
C GLN A 158 -9.80 -7.76 16.15
N GLU A 159 -9.39 -6.47 16.20
CA GLU A 159 -9.83 -5.46 15.24
C GLU A 159 -9.30 -5.74 13.84
N ILE A 160 -8.02 -6.17 13.73
CA ILE A 160 -7.40 -6.53 12.46
C ILE A 160 -8.07 -7.77 11.85
N GLU A 161 -8.28 -8.84 12.63
CA GLU A 161 -8.98 -10.06 12.20
C GLU A 161 -10.40 -9.74 11.71
N LYS A 162 -11.12 -8.94 12.48
CA LYS A 162 -12.47 -8.50 12.12
C LYS A 162 -12.46 -7.70 10.81
N ALA A 163 -11.53 -6.77 10.62
CA ALA A 163 -11.41 -5.99 9.39
C ALA A 163 -11.11 -6.89 8.18
N ILE A 164 -10.20 -7.85 8.31
CA ILE A 164 -9.88 -8.82 7.25
C ILE A 164 -11.11 -9.66 6.89
N SER A 165 -11.90 -10.10 7.86
CA SER A 165 -13.09 -10.92 7.60
C SER A 165 -14.19 -10.20 6.81
N TYR A 166 -14.24 -8.87 6.88
CA TYR A 166 -15.21 -8.05 6.15
C TYR A 166 -14.72 -7.58 4.77
N ILE A 167 -13.39 -7.58 4.53
CA ILE A 167 -12.81 -6.90 3.36
C ILE A 167 -12.95 -7.70 2.05
N VAL A 168 -13.25 -9.00 2.12
CA VAL A 168 -13.20 -9.94 0.98
C VAL A 168 -14.08 -9.49 -0.18
N ASP A 169 -15.17 -8.77 0.08
CA ASP A 169 -16.14 -8.31 -0.93
C ASP A 169 -15.94 -6.86 -1.40
N TYR A 170 -14.88 -6.18 -0.93
CA TYR A 170 -14.65 -4.74 -1.17
C TYR A 170 -13.78 -4.44 -2.39
N ARG A 171 -13.89 -5.19 -3.48
CA ARG A 171 -13.20 -4.88 -4.75
C ARG A 171 -13.96 -3.79 -5.52
N LEU A 172 -13.65 -2.53 -5.19
CA LEU A 172 -14.28 -1.36 -5.77
C LEU A 172 -13.22 -0.40 -6.29
N ILE A 173 -13.21 -0.13 -7.60
CA ILE A 173 -12.38 0.91 -8.19
C ILE A 173 -12.89 2.27 -7.72
N ASP A 174 -12.01 3.05 -7.12
CA ASP A 174 -12.27 4.42 -6.70
C ASP A 174 -11.17 5.34 -7.25
N LYS A 175 -11.57 6.31 -8.05
CA LYS A 175 -10.67 7.25 -8.74
C LYS A 175 -10.59 8.61 -8.05
N PHE A 176 -10.96 8.71 -6.78
CA PHE A 176 -10.89 9.96 -6.03
C PHE A 176 -9.52 10.63 -6.13
N TRP A 177 -8.46 9.84 -6.06
CA TRP A 177 -7.08 10.34 -6.09
C TRP A 177 -6.55 10.60 -7.51
N GLY A 178 -7.29 10.25 -8.55
CA GLY A 178 -6.91 10.49 -9.94
C GLY A 178 -7.27 9.35 -10.88
N ASP A 179 -7.11 9.62 -12.16
CA ASP A 179 -7.45 8.70 -13.26
C ASP A 179 -6.21 8.16 -14.00
N GLY A 180 -5.01 8.53 -13.57
CA GLY A 180 -3.74 8.11 -14.17
C GLY A 180 -3.17 9.09 -15.20
N HIS A 181 -3.74 10.30 -15.31
CA HIS A 181 -3.31 11.35 -16.27
C HIS A 181 -2.84 12.65 -15.57
N ALA A 182 -2.50 12.58 -14.29
CA ALA A 182 -2.11 13.76 -13.51
C ALA A 182 -0.88 14.48 -14.10
N SER A 183 0.14 13.76 -14.54
CA SER A 183 1.36 14.35 -15.10
C SER A 183 1.10 15.10 -16.41
N GLU A 184 0.22 14.61 -17.25
CA GLU A 184 -0.17 15.26 -18.51
C GLU A 184 -0.90 16.58 -18.23
N GLN A 185 -1.82 16.58 -17.28
CA GLN A 185 -2.55 17.77 -16.86
C GLN A 185 -1.61 18.81 -16.23
N ILE A 186 -0.66 18.38 -15.38
CA ILE A 186 0.37 19.27 -14.81
C ILE A 186 1.16 19.97 -15.92
N VAL A 187 1.66 19.20 -16.89
CA VAL A 187 2.43 19.75 -18.00
C VAL A 187 1.60 20.72 -18.83
N GLN A 188 0.33 20.43 -19.08
CA GLN A 188 -0.56 21.32 -19.83
C GLN A 188 -0.78 22.65 -19.07
N HIS A 189 -1.08 22.60 -17.79
CA HIS A 189 -1.25 23.82 -16.98
C HIS A 189 0.03 24.68 -16.91
N ILE A 190 1.20 24.05 -16.84
CA ILE A 190 2.47 24.79 -16.90
C ILE A 190 2.64 25.50 -18.25
N LYS A 191 2.36 24.81 -19.37
CA LYS A 191 2.45 25.41 -20.70
C LYS A 191 1.49 26.60 -20.86
N ASP A 192 0.25 26.44 -20.42
CA ASP A 192 -0.76 27.48 -20.50
C ASP A 192 -0.34 28.73 -19.69
N TYR A 193 0.14 28.51 -18.47
CA TYR A 193 0.65 29.60 -17.63
C TYR A 193 1.85 30.35 -18.26
N LEU A 194 2.80 29.63 -18.87
CA LEU A 194 3.97 30.24 -19.52
C LEU A 194 3.55 31.01 -20.78
N ASN A 195 2.61 30.51 -21.56
CA ASN A 195 2.08 31.19 -22.76
C ASN A 195 1.34 32.48 -22.39
N ASP A 196 0.53 32.47 -21.34
CA ASP A 196 -0.20 33.66 -20.87
C ASP A 196 0.77 34.73 -20.36
N LYS A 197 1.85 34.35 -19.65
CA LYS A 197 2.89 35.29 -19.26
C LYS A 197 3.57 35.98 -20.47
N GLN A 198 3.88 35.19 -21.51
CA GLN A 198 4.48 35.75 -22.73
C GLN A 198 3.56 36.73 -23.46
N ARG A 199 2.24 36.57 -23.39
CA ARG A 199 1.24 37.48 -23.98
C ARG A 199 1.14 38.80 -23.19
N ASN A 200 1.33 38.76 -21.86
CA ASN A 200 1.22 39.91 -20.98
C ASN A 200 2.49 40.81 -20.95
N TYR A 201 3.59 40.38 -21.55
CA TYR A 201 4.84 41.11 -21.66
C TYR A 201 5.10 41.67 -23.09
N ARG A 202 4.13 41.55 -24.00
CA ARG A 202 4.12 42.21 -25.31
C ARG A 202 3.10 43.35 -25.34
#